data_326541ade66cb89d74660fbb6602a665
#
_entry.id   326541ade66cb89d74660fbb6602a665
#
_cell.length_a   1.000
_cell.length_b   1.000
_cell.length_c   1.000
_cell.angle_alpha   90.00
_cell.angle_beta   90.00
_cell.angle_gamma   90.00
#
_symmetry.space_group_name_H-M   'P 1'
#
loop_
_entity.id
_entity.type
_entity.pdbx_description
1 polymer ?
#
loop_
_entity_poly.entity_id
_entity_poly.type
_entity_poly.pdbx_seq_one_letter_code
_entity_poly.pdbx_strand_id
1 'polypeptide(L)'
;LYEYPLMRECGDIDLYFPSRKERNKADLFVRQQGIQTGKGADGSIHYDWKGVIVEHHSRLLDLYSPFRQDYLNQLEKKIGFSTIRLLKEDDREVTVASSVLNLLMLNVHILKHAMGLGVGLRQLCDMARAYYKWHGTMEKHELCEIYRKTGLVRWSNLLHSVLMEYLGVPVFCLPDDIDKHESPLPLFHIIQRGGNFGHSSVCRSISRTGWQRKLFTAQSFFRNVRFVFRYAPWEGLGMAFTFLKGQAR
;
A
#
# COMPACT_ATOMS: atom_id res chain seq x y z
N LEU A 1 -13.58 -8.17 -4.11
CA LEU A 1 -13.79 -7.63 -2.76
C LEU A 1 -15.19 -7.00 -2.61
N TYR A 2 -15.67 -6.32 -3.62
CA TYR A 2 -16.94 -5.61 -3.61
C TYR A 2 -18.01 -6.40 -4.34
N GLU A 3 -19.21 -6.39 -3.81
CA GLU A 3 -20.38 -7.03 -4.39
C GLU A 3 -20.75 -6.38 -5.73
N TYR A 4 -20.64 -5.06 -5.78
CA TYR A 4 -20.78 -4.24 -6.99
C TYR A 4 -19.44 -3.55 -7.30
N PRO A 5 -18.53 -4.18 -8.06
CA PRO A 5 -17.18 -3.67 -8.30
C PRO A 5 -17.16 -2.27 -8.93
N LEU A 6 -18.13 -1.95 -9.76
CA LEU A 6 -18.23 -0.64 -10.43
C LEU A 6 -18.56 0.51 -9.49
N MET A 7 -19.00 0.24 -8.26
CA MET A 7 -19.22 1.27 -7.23
C MET A 7 -17.94 1.65 -6.49
N ARG A 8 -16.86 0.90 -6.69
CA ARG A 8 -15.56 1.29 -6.15
C ARG A 8 -14.81 2.12 -7.18
N GLU A 9 -14.61 3.40 -6.87
CA GLU A 9 -13.78 4.27 -7.68
C GLU A 9 -12.35 3.70 -7.78
N CYS A 10 -11.87 3.48 -9.01
CA CYS A 10 -10.50 3.08 -9.30
C CYS A 10 -9.67 4.33 -9.60
N GLY A 11 -8.48 4.44 -9.02
CA GLY A 11 -7.56 5.55 -9.30
C GLY A 11 -6.58 5.20 -10.40
N ASP A 12 -6.09 3.98 -10.38
CA ASP A 12 -4.99 3.48 -11.18
C ASP A 12 -5.07 1.96 -11.36
N ILE A 13 -4.25 1.43 -12.25
CA ILE A 13 -4.05 -0.01 -12.47
C ILE A 13 -2.58 -0.31 -12.21
N ASP A 14 -2.33 -1.06 -11.14
CA ASP A 14 -1.00 -1.51 -10.78
C ASP A 14 -0.68 -2.86 -11.45
N LEU A 15 0.36 -2.90 -12.28
CA LEU A 15 0.88 -4.10 -12.91
C LEU A 15 2.22 -4.49 -12.29
N TYR A 16 2.31 -5.70 -11.78
CA TYR A 16 3.53 -6.23 -11.18
C TYR A 16 4.33 -7.07 -12.17
N PHE A 17 5.63 -6.78 -12.23
CA PHE A 17 6.60 -7.53 -13.00
C PHE A 17 7.68 -8.08 -12.07
N PRO A 18 7.82 -9.42 -11.94
CA PRO A 18 8.75 -10.04 -11.00
C PRO A 18 10.22 -9.68 -11.25
N SER A 19 10.55 -9.28 -12.47
CA SER A 19 11.91 -8.86 -12.81
C SER A 19 11.94 -7.49 -13.49
N ARG A 20 13.01 -6.75 -13.21
CA ARG A 20 13.29 -5.47 -13.88
C ARG A 20 13.38 -5.65 -15.42
N LYS A 21 13.84 -6.80 -15.89
CA LYS A 21 13.96 -7.11 -17.33
C LYS A 21 12.58 -7.20 -17.98
N GLU A 22 11.63 -7.86 -17.34
CA GLU A 22 10.25 -7.99 -17.84
C GLU A 22 9.54 -6.65 -17.81
N ARG A 23 9.66 -5.90 -16.72
CA ARG A 23 9.12 -4.54 -16.63
C ARG A 23 9.67 -3.64 -17.73
N ASN A 24 10.99 -3.67 -18.01
CA ASN A 24 11.60 -2.86 -19.07
C ASN A 24 11.12 -3.28 -20.46
N LYS A 25 10.84 -4.57 -20.69
CA LYS A 25 10.20 -5.04 -21.94
C LYS A 25 8.79 -4.48 -22.10
N ALA A 26 8.00 -4.50 -21.01
CA ALA A 26 6.65 -3.94 -21.00
C ALA A 26 6.67 -2.42 -21.25
N ASP A 27 7.60 -1.68 -20.63
CA ASP A 27 7.80 -0.24 -20.88
C ASP A 27 8.15 0.04 -22.36
N LEU A 28 9.07 -0.75 -22.91
CA LEU A 28 9.45 -0.62 -24.33
C LEU A 28 8.24 -0.87 -25.25
N PHE A 29 7.46 -1.91 -24.97
CA PHE A 29 6.24 -2.21 -25.73
C PHE A 29 5.24 -1.05 -25.71
N VAL A 30 4.98 -0.47 -24.52
CA VAL A 30 4.09 0.69 -24.37
C VAL A 30 4.58 1.88 -25.19
N ARG A 31 5.88 2.18 -25.13
CA ARG A 31 6.49 3.27 -25.93
C ARG A 31 6.41 3.03 -27.43
N GLN A 32 6.54 1.79 -27.89
CA GLN A 32 6.37 1.42 -29.31
C GLN A 32 4.95 1.65 -29.82
N GLN A 33 3.97 1.68 -28.92
CA GLN A 33 2.58 2.08 -29.24
C GLN A 33 2.38 3.61 -29.27
N GLY A 34 3.45 4.41 -29.18
CA GLY A 34 3.39 5.88 -29.20
C GLY A 34 2.97 6.50 -27.86
N ILE A 35 2.88 5.71 -26.78
CA ILE A 35 2.46 6.20 -25.47
C ILE A 35 3.66 6.74 -24.70
N GLN A 36 3.52 7.96 -24.17
CA GLN A 36 4.54 8.57 -23.33
C GLN A 36 4.54 7.94 -21.92
N THR A 37 5.72 7.54 -21.44
CA THR A 37 5.89 6.97 -20.09
C THR A 37 6.68 7.91 -19.20
N GLY A 38 6.27 8.01 -17.92
CA GLY A 38 7.01 8.70 -16.86
C GLY A 38 7.66 7.71 -15.89
N LYS A 39 8.54 8.23 -15.02
CA LYS A 39 9.14 7.45 -13.93
C LYS A 39 8.68 8.00 -12.60
N GLY A 40 8.14 7.13 -11.74
CA GLY A 40 7.85 7.40 -10.35
C GLY A 40 9.13 7.51 -9.50
N ALA A 41 9.02 8.14 -8.33
CA ALA A 41 10.12 8.28 -7.38
C ALA A 41 10.60 6.94 -6.81
N ASP A 42 9.72 5.95 -6.73
CA ASP A 42 9.97 4.56 -6.32
C ASP A 42 10.59 3.70 -7.44
N GLY A 43 10.75 4.29 -8.62
CA GLY A 43 11.25 3.62 -9.82
C GLY A 43 10.17 2.87 -10.60
N SER A 44 8.90 3.03 -10.27
CA SER A 44 7.77 2.60 -11.10
C SER A 44 7.78 3.33 -12.45
N ILE A 45 7.09 2.77 -13.42
CA ILE A 45 6.86 3.39 -14.73
C ILE A 45 5.37 3.62 -14.85
N HIS A 46 4.95 4.82 -15.16
CA HIS A 46 3.54 5.17 -15.29
C HIS A 46 3.22 5.80 -16.64
N TYR A 47 1.99 5.59 -17.10
CA TYR A 47 1.45 6.19 -18.33
C TYR A 47 -0.08 6.29 -18.25
N ASP A 48 -0.64 7.17 -19.08
CA ASP A 48 -2.10 7.25 -19.27
C ASP A 48 -2.52 6.26 -20.37
N TRP A 49 -3.50 5.44 -20.05
CA TRP A 49 -4.16 4.56 -21.00
C TRP A 49 -5.65 4.88 -21.05
N LYS A 50 -6.07 5.64 -22.04
CA LYS A 50 -7.48 6.02 -22.25
C LYS A 50 -8.11 6.70 -21.02
N GLY A 51 -7.37 7.57 -20.34
CA GLY A 51 -7.83 8.29 -19.16
C GLY A 51 -7.65 7.53 -17.84
N VAL A 52 -7.01 6.36 -17.85
CA VAL A 52 -6.68 5.59 -16.65
C VAL A 52 -5.16 5.55 -16.51
N ILE A 53 -4.66 5.87 -15.32
CA ILE A 53 -3.24 5.74 -15.01
C ILE A 53 -2.91 4.26 -14.83
N VAL A 54 -1.88 3.80 -15.53
CA VAL A 54 -1.32 2.45 -15.37
C VAL A 54 0.10 2.58 -14.83
N GLU A 55 0.42 1.80 -13.80
CA GLU A 55 1.75 1.79 -13.18
C GLU A 55 2.39 0.40 -13.27
N HIS A 56 3.67 0.37 -13.69
CA HIS A 56 4.46 -0.84 -13.74
C HIS A 56 5.39 -0.92 -12.54
N HIS A 57 5.15 -1.86 -11.65
CA HIS A 57 5.94 -2.09 -10.44
C HIS A 57 6.85 -3.31 -10.58
N SER A 58 8.04 -3.24 -10.00
CA SER A 58 8.96 -4.38 -9.84
C SER A 58 9.02 -4.91 -8.40
N ARG A 59 8.16 -4.37 -7.53
CA ARG A 59 7.97 -4.78 -6.13
C ARG A 59 6.51 -4.65 -5.78
N LEU A 60 5.96 -5.62 -5.08
CA LEU A 60 4.60 -5.57 -4.52
C LEU A 60 4.60 -4.93 -3.14
N LEU A 61 5.58 -5.33 -2.32
CA LEU A 61 5.74 -4.88 -0.95
C LEU A 61 6.99 -4.00 -0.87
N ASP A 62 6.85 -2.78 -0.39
CA ASP A 62 7.95 -1.81 -0.36
C ASP A 62 8.08 -1.19 1.04
N LEU A 63 8.97 -1.74 1.85
CA LEU A 63 9.36 -1.23 3.15
C LEU A 63 10.64 -0.39 3.06
N TYR A 64 10.81 0.57 3.96
CA TYR A 64 12.02 1.38 4.05
C TYR A 64 13.18 0.63 4.72
N SER A 65 12.89 -0.33 5.60
CA SER A 65 13.90 -1.14 6.29
C SER A 65 14.49 -2.19 5.33
N PRO A 66 15.80 -2.14 4.99
CA PRO A 66 16.41 -3.06 4.01
C PRO A 66 16.29 -4.54 4.43
N PHE A 67 16.58 -4.86 5.69
CA PHE A 67 16.54 -6.24 6.19
C PHE A 67 15.14 -6.85 6.12
N ARG A 68 14.11 -6.03 6.36
CA ARG A 68 12.71 -6.47 6.30
C ARG A 68 12.23 -6.56 4.87
N GLN A 69 12.73 -5.69 4.01
CA GLN A 69 12.47 -5.76 2.59
C GLN A 69 13.01 -7.06 1.97
N ASP A 70 14.20 -7.52 2.37
CA ASP A 70 14.75 -8.78 1.89
C ASP A 70 13.90 -9.98 2.33
N TYR A 71 13.39 -9.96 3.57
CA TYR A 71 12.44 -10.97 4.02
C TYR A 71 11.16 -10.95 3.17
N LEU A 72 10.59 -9.78 2.90
CA LEU A 72 9.38 -9.66 2.07
C LEU A 72 9.62 -10.10 0.62
N ASN A 73 10.78 -9.80 0.04
CA ASN A 73 11.14 -10.25 -1.31
C ASN A 73 11.21 -11.79 -1.41
N GLN A 74 11.63 -12.47 -0.33
CA GLN A 74 11.63 -13.93 -0.26
C GLN A 74 10.20 -14.46 -0.07
N LEU A 75 9.41 -13.78 0.75
CA LEU A 75 8.03 -14.13 1.04
C LEU A 75 7.14 -14.03 -0.21
N GLU A 76 7.28 -12.99 -1.02
CA GLU A 76 6.56 -12.82 -2.29
C GLU A 76 6.72 -14.05 -3.20
N LYS A 77 7.93 -14.63 -3.24
CA LYS A 77 8.22 -15.83 -4.02
C LYS A 77 7.57 -17.08 -3.46
N LYS A 78 7.38 -17.14 -2.13
CA LYS A 78 6.84 -18.29 -1.42
C LYS A 78 5.31 -18.32 -1.40
N ILE A 79 4.68 -17.20 -1.07
CA ILE A 79 3.22 -17.11 -0.91
C ILE A 79 2.48 -17.21 -2.27
N GLY A 80 3.13 -16.72 -3.33
CA GLY A 80 2.63 -16.90 -4.69
C GLY A 80 1.42 -16.04 -5.05
N PHE A 81 0.81 -16.42 -6.16
CA PHE A 81 -0.26 -15.71 -6.81
C PHE A 81 -1.43 -16.66 -7.08
N SER A 82 -2.62 -16.09 -7.23
CA SER A 82 -3.83 -16.78 -7.63
C SER A 82 -4.24 -16.32 -9.01
N THR A 83 -4.86 -17.21 -9.79
CA THR A 83 -5.47 -16.84 -11.07
C THR A 83 -6.96 -16.62 -10.87
N ILE A 84 -7.47 -15.51 -11.39
CA ILE A 84 -8.91 -15.24 -11.46
C ILE A 84 -9.34 -15.12 -12.91
N ARG A 85 -10.58 -15.52 -13.20
CA ARG A 85 -11.20 -15.29 -14.51
C ARG A 85 -12.02 -14.02 -14.48
N LEU A 86 -11.89 -13.21 -15.50
CA LEU A 86 -12.72 -12.03 -15.70
C LEU A 86 -14.03 -12.47 -16.34
N LEU A 87 -15.13 -12.38 -15.60
CA LEU A 87 -16.45 -12.90 -15.97
C LEU A 87 -17.19 -12.14 -17.09
N LYS A 88 -16.59 -11.10 -17.68
CA LYS A 88 -17.23 -10.29 -18.72
C LYS A 88 -16.38 -10.25 -19.97
N GLU A 89 -16.93 -10.76 -21.06
CA GLU A 89 -16.59 -10.56 -22.47
C GLU A 89 -15.52 -11.45 -23.10
N ASP A 90 -14.46 -11.95 -22.41
CA ASP A 90 -13.40 -12.69 -23.11
C ASP A 90 -12.88 -13.95 -22.37
N ASP A 91 -13.47 -14.35 -21.26
CA ASP A 91 -13.00 -15.49 -20.42
C ASP A 91 -11.48 -15.44 -20.12
N ARG A 92 -10.93 -14.24 -20.02
CA ARG A 92 -9.49 -14.02 -19.79
C ARG A 92 -9.11 -14.32 -18.37
N GLU A 93 -7.99 -15.01 -18.21
CA GLU A 93 -7.38 -15.24 -16.91
C GLU A 93 -6.42 -14.12 -16.55
N VAL A 94 -6.51 -13.63 -15.31
CA VAL A 94 -5.62 -12.62 -14.75
C VAL A 94 -4.98 -13.16 -13.48
N THR A 95 -3.67 -13.08 -13.42
CA THR A 95 -2.92 -13.44 -12.21
C THR A 95 -2.98 -12.28 -11.21
N VAL A 96 -3.40 -12.57 -9.99
CA VAL A 96 -3.51 -11.61 -8.89
C VAL A 96 -2.77 -12.13 -7.66
N ALA A 97 -2.44 -11.25 -6.73
CA ALA A 97 -1.86 -11.65 -5.46
C ALA A 97 -2.81 -12.58 -4.68
N SER A 98 -2.25 -13.57 -3.98
CA SER A 98 -3.02 -14.43 -3.05
C SER A 98 -3.67 -13.60 -1.94
N SER A 99 -4.60 -14.17 -1.17
CA SER A 99 -5.30 -13.46 -0.10
C SER A 99 -4.33 -12.88 0.94
N VAL A 100 -3.34 -13.65 1.39
CA VAL A 100 -2.33 -13.20 2.35
C VAL A 100 -1.48 -12.09 1.76
N LEU A 101 -1.01 -12.25 0.53
CA LEU A 101 -0.18 -11.24 -0.14
C LEU A 101 -0.97 -9.94 -0.38
N ASN A 102 -2.25 -10.02 -0.74
CA ASN A 102 -3.14 -8.87 -0.89
C ASN A 102 -3.33 -8.12 0.42
N LEU A 103 -3.58 -8.84 1.53
CA LEU A 103 -3.72 -8.23 2.85
C LEU A 103 -2.43 -7.52 3.29
N LEU A 104 -1.27 -8.12 3.00
CA LEU A 104 0.02 -7.48 3.26
C LEU A 104 0.24 -6.24 2.39
N MET A 105 -0.11 -6.29 1.10
CA MET A 105 -0.02 -5.13 0.20
C MET A 105 -0.87 -3.97 0.73
N LEU A 106 -2.13 -4.22 1.06
CA LEU A 106 -3.01 -3.21 1.64
C LEU A 106 -2.45 -2.65 2.95
N ASN A 107 -1.97 -3.51 3.85
CA ASN A 107 -1.40 -3.11 5.13
C ASN A 107 -0.18 -2.18 4.96
N VAL A 108 0.80 -2.61 4.15
CA VAL A 108 2.02 -1.84 3.88
C VAL A 108 1.71 -0.54 3.13
N HIS A 109 0.78 -0.58 2.19
CA HIS A 109 0.35 0.60 1.43
C HIS A 109 -0.30 1.65 2.34
N ILE A 110 -1.21 1.24 3.22
CA ILE A 110 -1.84 2.13 4.20
C ILE A 110 -0.79 2.71 5.16
N LEU A 111 0.18 1.91 5.62
CA LEU A 111 1.27 2.39 6.46
C LEU A 111 2.08 3.48 5.76
N LYS A 112 2.49 3.27 4.52
CA LYS A 112 3.26 4.27 3.75
C LYS A 112 2.52 5.59 3.63
N HIS A 113 1.22 5.53 3.37
CA HIS A 113 0.38 6.71 3.33
C HIS A 113 0.23 7.39 4.69
N ALA A 114 0.06 6.62 5.77
CA ALA A 114 -0.02 7.16 7.14
C ALA A 114 1.29 7.84 7.58
N MET A 115 2.44 7.31 7.16
CA MET A 115 3.75 7.92 7.42
C MET A 115 3.96 9.21 6.60
N GLY A 116 3.37 9.31 5.42
CA GLY A 116 3.54 10.38 4.46
C GLY A 116 2.40 11.40 4.47
N LEU A 117 1.64 11.44 3.40
CA LEU A 117 0.68 12.51 3.08
C LEU A 117 -0.70 12.35 3.72
N GLY A 118 -1.02 11.17 4.22
CA GLY A 118 -2.33 10.84 4.78
C GLY A 118 -2.99 9.63 4.11
N VAL A 119 -3.97 9.07 4.78
CA VAL A 119 -4.71 7.85 4.38
C VAL A 119 -6.14 8.22 4.02
N GLY A 120 -6.63 7.73 2.88
CA GLY A 120 -8.02 7.85 2.49
C GLY A 120 -8.91 6.75 3.08
N LEU A 121 -10.18 7.05 3.34
CA LEU A 121 -11.15 6.07 3.82
C LEU A 121 -11.32 4.89 2.86
N ARG A 122 -11.17 5.13 1.55
CA ARG A 122 -11.26 4.08 0.53
C ARG A 122 -10.29 2.92 0.79
N GLN A 123 -9.03 3.23 1.14
CA GLN A 123 -8.01 2.22 1.43
C GLN A 123 -8.36 1.39 2.69
N LEU A 124 -8.96 2.02 3.69
CA LEU A 124 -9.45 1.33 4.87
C LEU A 124 -10.67 0.45 4.55
N CYS A 125 -11.57 0.92 3.71
CA CYS A 125 -12.70 0.12 3.22
C CYS A 125 -12.21 -1.09 2.41
N ASP A 126 -11.21 -0.92 1.54
CA ASP A 126 -10.60 -2.02 0.81
C ASP A 126 -10.03 -3.08 1.76
N MET A 127 -9.33 -2.65 2.82
CA MET A 127 -8.77 -3.54 3.84
C MET A 127 -9.85 -4.27 4.64
N ALA A 128 -10.90 -3.54 5.07
CA ALA A 128 -12.05 -4.11 5.78
C ALA A 128 -12.75 -5.18 4.94
N ARG A 129 -13.01 -4.89 3.66
CA ARG A 129 -13.63 -5.81 2.72
C ARG A 129 -12.74 -7.03 2.44
N ALA A 130 -11.43 -6.85 2.36
CA ALA A 130 -10.49 -7.93 2.18
C ALA A 130 -10.51 -8.91 3.36
N TYR A 131 -10.45 -8.41 4.59
CA TYR A 131 -10.60 -9.24 5.78
C TYR A 131 -11.93 -9.96 5.83
N TYR A 132 -13.04 -9.25 5.58
CA TYR A 132 -14.37 -9.85 5.59
C TYR A 132 -14.51 -10.96 4.53
N LYS A 133 -13.93 -10.77 3.33
CA LYS A 133 -14.02 -11.76 2.26
C LYS A 133 -13.18 -13.00 2.52
N TRP A 134 -12.00 -12.83 3.08
CA TRP A 134 -11.01 -13.92 3.16
C TRP A 134 -10.86 -14.54 4.55
N HIS A 135 -11.61 -14.11 5.57
CA HIS A 135 -11.46 -14.59 6.95
C HIS A 135 -11.52 -16.12 7.09
N GLY A 136 -12.32 -16.81 6.26
CA GLY A 136 -12.46 -18.27 6.27
C GLY A 136 -11.41 -19.02 5.45
N THR A 137 -10.61 -18.32 4.64
CA THR A 137 -9.65 -18.94 3.71
C THR A 137 -8.20 -18.44 3.90
N MET A 138 -8.02 -17.38 4.70
CA MET A 138 -6.67 -16.87 4.97
C MET A 138 -6.03 -17.64 6.13
N GLU A 139 -4.74 -17.89 5.99
CA GLU A 139 -3.91 -18.45 7.05
C GLU A 139 -3.57 -17.34 8.08
N LYS A 140 -4.43 -17.17 9.09
CA LYS A 140 -4.31 -16.12 10.11
C LYS A 140 -2.98 -16.16 10.85
N HIS A 141 -2.55 -17.37 11.22
CA HIS A 141 -1.27 -17.56 11.90
C HIS A 141 -0.10 -17.11 11.02
N GLU A 142 -0.11 -17.44 9.74
CA GLU A 142 0.94 -17.00 8.79
C GLU A 142 1.00 -15.47 8.73
N LEU A 143 -0.14 -14.80 8.65
CA LEU A 143 -0.20 -13.34 8.61
C LEU A 143 0.35 -12.71 9.90
N CYS A 144 0.02 -13.26 11.09
CA CYS A 144 0.58 -12.83 12.36
C CYS A 144 2.11 -13.00 12.41
N GLU A 145 2.63 -14.14 11.95
CA GLU A 145 4.06 -14.39 11.85
C GLU A 145 4.76 -13.37 10.95
N ILE A 146 4.17 -13.02 9.82
CA ILE A 146 4.70 -12.00 8.91
C ILE A 146 4.74 -10.64 9.60
N TYR A 147 3.70 -10.24 10.31
CA TYR A 147 3.68 -8.98 11.07
C TYR A 147 4.76 -8.95 12.16
N ARG A 148 5.02 -10.07 12.85
CA ARG A 148 6.12 -10.16 13.83
C ARG A 148 7.49 -10.01 13.15
N LYS A 149 7.75 -10.77 12.10
CA LYS A 149 9.05 -10.75 11.38
C LYS A 149 9.33 -9.42 10.69
N THR A 150 8.31 -8.75 10.22
CA THR A 150 8.42 -7.41 9.64
C THR A 150 8.38 -6.28 10.68
N GLY A 151 8.06 -6.60 11.96
CA GLY A 151 7.91 -5.63 13.05
C GLY A 151 6.74 -4.68 12.86
N LEU A 152 5.72 -5.14 12.14
CA LEU A 152 4.50 -4.39 11.87
C LEU A 152 3.38 -4.67 12.88
N VAL A 153 3.62 -5.46 13.93
CA VAL A 153 2.59 -5.85 14.92
C VAL A 153 1.86 -4.64 15.51
N ARG A 154 2.61 -3.64 16.02
CA ARG A 154 1.99 -2.45 16.63
C ARG A 154 1.18 -1.64 15.61
N TRP A 155 1.72 -1.51 14.40
CA TRP A 155 1.01 -0.85 13.31
C TRP A 155 -0.26 -1.60 12.93
N SER A 156 -0.18 -2.93 12.78
CA SER A 156 -1.33 -3.76 12.41
C SER A 156 -2.41 -3.72 13.49
N ASN A 157 -2.04 -3.75 14.78
CA ASN A 157 -2.99 -3.60 15.88
C ASN A 157 -3.73 -2.26 15.83
N LEU A 158 -3.01 -1.16 15.59
CA LEU A 158 -3.63 0.16 15.41
C LEU A 158 -4.57 0.19 14.19
N LEU A 159 -4.15 -0.39 13.05
CA LEU A 159 -4.99 -0.47 11.86
C LEU A 159 -6.26 -1.29 12.16
N HIS A 160 -6.11 -2.44 12.79
CA HIS A 160 -7.24 -3.31 13.15
C HIS A 160 -8.21 -2.63 14.13
N SER A 161 -7.72 -1.85 15.10
CA SER A 161 -8.59 -1.09 16.02
C SER A 161 -9.47 -0.09 15.26
N VAL A 162 -8.91 0.57 14.23
CA VAL A 162 -9.69 1.48 13.35
C VAL A 162 -10.72 0.70 12.52
N LEU A 163 -10.34 -0.47 11.99
CA LEU A 163 -11.28 -1.29 11.21
C LEU A 163 -12.44 -1.82 12.07
N MET A 164 -12.17 -2.21 13.32
CA MET A 164 -13.21 -2.65 14.26
C MET A 164 -14.13 -1.51 14.69
N GLU A 165 -13.54 -0.41 15.18
CA GLU A 165 -14.28 0.67 15.83
C GLU A 165 -15.07 1.51 14.82
N TYR A 166 -14.49 1.85 13.67
CA TYR A 166 -15.10 2.78 12.72
C TYR A 166 -15.73 2.11 11.49
N LEU A 167 -15.31 0.90 11.14
CA LEU A 167 -15.84 0.18 9.99
C LEU A 167 -16.60 -1.11 10.36
N GLY A 168 -16.71 -1.42 11.64
CA GLY A 168 -17.49 -2.54 12.14
C GLY A 168 -16.98 -3.92 11.71
N VAL A 169 -15.67 -4.05 11.43
CA VAL A 169 -15.09 -5.36 11.06
C VAL A 169 -15.17 -6.30 12.27
N PRO A 170 -15.84 -7.45 12.15
CA PRO A 170 -15.92 -8.41 13.27
C PRO A 170 -14.54 -8.95 13.64
N VAL A 171 -14.29 -9.12 14.94
CA VAL A 171 -13.01 -9.62 15.45
C VAL A 171 -12.62 -10.96 14.83
N PHE A 172 -13.57 -11.85 14.58
CA PHE A 172 -13.30 -13.15 13.98
C PHE A 172 -12.79 -13.06 12.52
N CYS A 173 -12.97 -11.93 11.85
CA CYS A 173 -12.42 -11.70 10.51
C CYS A 173 -10.92 -11.35 10.54
N LEU A 174 -10.40 -10.94 11.67
CA LEU A 174 -9.02 -10.45 11.84
C LEU A 174 -8.07 -11.56 12.31
N PRO A 175 -6.75 -11.38 12.20
CA PRO A 175 -5.76 -12.31 12.76
C PRO A 175 -5.93 -12.49 14.28
N ASP A 176 -5.50 -13.64 14.83
CA ASP A 176 -5.81 -14.03 16.21
C ASP A 176 -5.05 -13.26 17.29
N ASP A 177 -3.85 -12.78 17.00
CA ASP A 177 -2.95 -12.06 17.92
C ASP A 177 -3.18 -10.54 17.91
N ILE A 178 -4.41 -10.09 17.99
CA ILE A 178 -4.75 -8.67 17.95
C ILE A 178 -4.87 -8.12 19.36
N ASP A 179 -4.19 -7.00 19.64
CA ASP A 179 -4.47 -6.18 20.81
C ASP A 179 -5.81 -5.45 20.60
N LYS A 180 -6.86 -6.00 21.19
CA LYS A 180 -8.24 -5.46 21.10
C LYS A 180 -8.42 -4.15 21.87
N HIS A 181 -7.41 -3.71 22.61
CA HIS A 181 -7.44 -2.51 23.45
C HIS A 181 -6.61 -1.35 22.87
N GLU A 182 -5.95 -1.54 21.71
CA GLU A 182 -5.24 -0.42 21.06
C GLU A 182 -6.24 0.67 20.65
N SER A 183 -5.95 1.90 21.02
CA SER A 183 -6.80 3.04 20.69
C SER A 183 -6.71 3.39 19.19
N PRO A 184 -7.83 3.55 18.47
CA PRO A 184 -7.83 3.91 17.04
C PRO A 184 -7.48 5.39 16.79
N LEU A 185 -7.55 6.24 17.82
CA LEU A 185 -7.42 7.70 17.71
C LEU A 185 -6.15 8.18 16.99
N PRO A 186 -4.96 7.60 17.21
CA PRO A 186 -3.75 8.07 16.52
C PRO A 186 -3.84 8.00 15.01
N LEU A 187 -4.38 6.91 14.45
CA LEU A 187 -4.57 6.77 13.01
C LEU A 187 -5.75 7.62 12.53
N PHE A 188 -6.83 7.67 13.30
CA PHE A 188 -7.99 8.51 12.98
C PHE A 188 -7.62 9.98 12.83
N HIS A 189 -6.77 10.52 13.69
CA HIS A 189 -6.25 11.89 13.56
C HIS A 189 -5.43 12.12 12.29
N ILE A 190 -4.70 11.11 11.81
CA ILE A 190 -3.97 11.19 10.53
C ILE A 190 -4.96 11.25 9.37
N ILE A 191 -6.00 10.42 9.41
CA ILE A 191 -7.06 10.38 8.39
C ILE A 191 -7.77 11.73 8.31
N GLN A 192 -8.18 12.29 9.45
CA GLN A 192 -8.87 13.59 9.50
C GLN A 192 -8.01 14.73 8.95
N ARG A 193 -6.70 14.76 9.28
CA ARG A 193 -5.81 15.84 8.85
C ARG A 193 -5.35 15.71 7.40
N GLY A 194 -5.10 14.50 6.95
CA GLY A 194 -4.52 14.24 5.63
C GLY A 194 -5.56 14.08 4.53
N GLY A 195 -6.74 13.56 4.85
CA GLY A 195 -7.72 13.14 3.86
C GLY A 195 -7.14 12.17 2.84
N ASN A 196 -7.76 12.05 1.69
CA ASN A 196 -7.26 11.22 0.61
C ASN A 196 -6.01 11.87 0.00
N PHE A 197 -4.83 11.28 0.23
CA PHE A 197 -3.52 11.74 -0.28
C PHE A 197 -3.18 13.21 0.04
N GLY A 198 -3.66 13.76 1.16
CA GLY A 198 -3.44 15.16 1.51
C GLY A 198 -4.26 16.15 0.67
N HIS A 199 -5.26 15.69 -0.06
CA HIS A 199 -6.13 16.55 -0.89
C HIS A 199 -7.00 17.53 -0.09
N SER A 200 -7.18 17.31 1.20
CA SER A 200 -7.90 18.24 2.07
C SER A 200 -7.02 19.39 2.59
N SER A 201 -5.70 19.28 2.52
CA SER A 201 -4.82 20.39 2.81
C SER A 201 -4.75 21.37 1.63
N VAL A 202 -4.65 22.66 1.89
CA VAL A 202 -4.71 23.82 0.97
C VAL A 202 -3.71 23.77 -0.23
N CYS A 203 -3.03 22.67 -0.44
CA CYS A 203 -1.96 22.48 -1.42
C CYS A 203 -2.42 21.93 -2.79
N ARG A 204 -3.64 22.13 -3.19
CA ARG A 204 -4.23 21.53 -4.41
C ARG A 204 -3.71 22.02 -5.75
N SER A 205 -2.95 23.09 -5.84
CA SER A 205 -2.76 23.79 -7.12
C SER A 205 -1.34 24.12 -7.54
N ILE A 206 -0.31 23.58 -6.89
CA ILE A 206 1.05 23.92 -7.28
C ILE A 206 1.73 22.72 -7.93
N SER A 207 2.00 22.81 -9.24
CA SER A 207 2.97 21.96 -9.92
C SER A 207 4.32 22.07 -9.18
N ARG A 208 4.58 21.10 -8.27
CA ARG A 208 5.76 21.16 -7.40
C ARG A 208 6.96 20.65 -8.15
N THR A 209 8.05 21.42 -8.13
CA THR A 209 9.37 20.93 -8.54
C THR A 209 9.80 19.73 -7.68
N GLY A 210 10.69 18.90 -8.18
CA GLY A 210 11.18 17.72 -7.45
C GLY A 210 11.70 18.06 -6.04
N TRP A 211 12.31 19.25 -5.85
CA TRP A 211 12.80 19.72 -4.56
C TRP A 211 11.67 20.09 -3.58
N GLN A 212 10.62 20.74 -4.07
CA GLN A 212 9.45 21.11 -3.27
C GLN A 212 8.69 19.86 -2.80
N ARG A 213 8.61 18.81 -3.62
CA ARG A 213 8.04 17.51 -3.21
C ARG A 213 8.84 16.89 -2.07
N LYS A 214 10.18 16.87 -2.18
CA LYS A 214 11.07 16.35 -1.11
C LYS A 214 10.91 17.12 0.20
N LEU A 215 10.86 18.45 0.15
CA LEU A 215 10.66 19.29 1.32
C LEU A 215 9.31 19.01 1.98
N PHE A 216 8.25 18.91 1.20
CA PHE A 216 6.92 18.61 1.70
C PHE A 216 6.82 17.22 2.34
N THR A 217 7.44 16.21 1.73
CA THR A 217 7.51 14.86 2.31
C THR A 217 8.29 14.86 3.62
N ALA A 218 9.40 15.59 3.68
CA ALA A 218 10.17 15.74 4.92
C ALA A 218 9.36 16.45 6.01
N GLN A 219 8.67 17.55 5.72
CA GLN A 219 7.80 18.25 6.67
C GLN A 219 6.66 17.32 7.18
N SER A 220 6.07 16.54 6.29
CA SER A 220 5.04 15.58 6.66
C SER A 220 5.58 14.48 7.58
N PHE A 221 6.78 13.96 7.30
CA PHE A 221 7.46 13.00 8.15
C PHE A 221 7.71 13.58 9.55
N PHE A 222 8.30 14.78 9.66
CA PHE A 222 8.55 15.42 10.95
C PHE A 222 7.28 15.68 11.75
N ARG A 223 6.19 16.03 11.07
CA ARG A 223 4.88 16.20 11.71
C ARG A 223 4.35 14.88 12.29
N ASN A 224 4.61 13.77 11.63
CA ASN A 224 4.14 12.43 12.01
C ASN A 224 5.22 11.62 12.76
N VAL A 225 6.39 12.19 13.07
CA VAL A 225 7.55 11.45 13.61
C VAL A 225 7.21 10.65 14.87
N ARG A 226 6.46 11.22 15.81
CA ARG A 226 6.05 10.51 17.04
C ARG A 226 5.16 9.31 16.73
N PHE A 227 4.25 9.46 15.79
CA PHE A 227 3.39 8.37 15.31
C PHE A 227 4.22 7.26 14.66
N VAL A 228 5.09 7.63 13.74
CA VAL A 228 5.92 6.68 12.98
C VAL A 228 6.81 5.88 13.92
N PHE A 229 7.53 6.53 14.85
CA PHE A 229 8.42 5.83 15.79
C PHE A 229 7.67 5.00 16.85
N ARG A 230 6.41 5.35 17.15
CA ARG A 230 5.58 4.54 18.03
C ARG A 230 5.09 3.26 17.37
N TYR A 231 4.61 3.33 16.13
CA TYR A 231 3.89 2.23 15.47
C TYR A 231 4.72 1.46 14.45
N ALA A 232 5.68 2.10 13.79
CA ALA A 232 6.56 1.48 12.80
C ALA A 232 8.00 2.01 12.90
N PRO A 233 8.70 1.80 14.05
CA PRO A 233 10.00 2.44 14.32
C PRO A 233 11.07 2.12 13.27
N TRP A 234 11.09 0.90 12.77
CA TRP A 234 12.08 0.48 11.78
C TRP A 234 11.84 1.11 10.41
N GLU A 235 10.60 1.32 10.06
CA GLU A 235 10.22 2.05 8.85
C GLU A 235 10.57 3.52 8.98
N GLY A 236 10.36 4.11 10.17
CA GLY A 236 10.79 5.46 10.49
C GLY A 236 12.30 5.67 10.35
N LEU A 237 13.11 4.74 10.88
CA LEU A 237 14.57 4.77 10.72
C LEU A 237 14.98 4.60 9.26
N GLY A 238 14.39 3.67 8.54
CA GLY A 238 14.66 3.46 7.11
C GLY A 238 14.31 4.68 6.28
N MET A 239 13.17 5.32 6.55
CA MET A 239 12.74 6.55 5.89
C MET A 239 13.69 7.71 6.19
N ALA A 240 14.09 7.92 7.45
CA ALA A 240 15.07 8.94 7.83
C ALA A 240 16.40 8.73 7.09
N PHE A 241 16.86 7.50 6.97
CA PHE A 241 18.10 7.18 6.26
C PHE A 241 18.00 7.45 4.75
N THR A 242 16.84 7.20 4.12
CA THR A 242 16.63 7.55 2.70
C THR A 242 16.63 9.06 2.47
N PHE A 243 16.10 9.85 3.41
CA PHE A 243 16.19 11.31 3.35
C PHE A 243 17.64 11.80 3.43
N LEU A 244 18.44 11.26 4.36
CA LEU A 244 19.86 11.62 4.51
C LEU A 244 20.68 11.30 3.26
N LYS A 245 20.36 10.22 2.55
CA LYS A 245 20.99 9.86 1.26
C LYS A 245 20.50 10.68 0.07
N GLY A 246 19.62 11.64 0.27
CA GLY A 246 19.02 12.42 -0.82
C GLY A 246 18.11 11.62 -1.76
N GLN A 247 17.80 10.38 -1.41
CA GLN A 247 16.96 9.44 -2.17
C GLN A 247 15.52 9.43 -1.63
N ALA A 248 14.94 10.61 -1.32
CA ALA A 248 13.53 10.66 -0.91
C ALA A 248 12.66 10.08 -2.03
N ARG A 249 12.05 8.94 -1.76
CA ARG A 249 11.06 8.25 -2.60
C ARG A 249 9.71 8.93 -2.54
#